data_137f708016aca61e6a58640e676bbfc1
#
_entry.id   137f708016aca61e6a58640e676bbfc1
#
_cell.length_a   1.000
_cell.length_b   1.000
_cell.length_c   1.000
_cell.angle_alpha   90.00
_cell.angle_beta   90.00
_cell.angle_gamma   90.00
#
_symmetry.space_group_name_H-M   'P 1'
#
loop_
_entity.id
_entity.type
_entity.pdbx_description
1 polymer ?
#
loop_
_entity_poly.entity_id
_entity_poly.type
_entity_poly.pdbx_seq_one_letter_code
_entity_poly.pdbx_strand_id
1 'polypeptide(L)'
;DILVVADEIHCELVMPGFRYTPFASLSEEFARRSVTCASPSKAFNLAGVQVANIFAADAGLRERIARSLEINETGMISPFAIEALTAAYTDGAEWLDALNGYLWENYLFLRDYFARHLPQFPVLPLEGTYLVWADCRAAGLSSDALTRRLLDEGRLHVNSGSMYGAAGEGFIRLNIACPRKLLAEGLDRLKRVLTT
;
A
#
# COMPACT_ATOMS: atom_id res chain seq x y z
N ASP A 1 25.44 13.32 -7.65
CA ASP A 1 24.16 13.50 -8.36
C ASP A 1 23.31 12.27 -8.21
N ILE A 2 22.14 12.42 -7.56
CA ILE A 2 21.18 11.35 -7.38
C ILE A 2 19.89 11.73 -8.11
N LEU A 3 19.37 10.85 -8.96
CA LEU A 3 18.02 10.94 -9.49
C LEU A 3 17.08 10.12 -8.59
N VAL A 4 15.99 10.72 -8.14
CA VAL A 4 14.99 10.04 -7.31
C VAL A 4 13.83 9.59 -8.18
N VAL A 5 13.42 8.34 -8.04
CA VAL A 5 12.14 7.85 -8.55
C VAL A 5 11.20 7.69 -7.34
N ALA A 6 10.21 8.58 -7.27
CA ALA A 6 9.21 8.58 -6.22
C ALA A 6 7.99 7.77 -6.68
N ASP A 7 7.83 6.57 -6.15
CA ASP A 7 6.61 5.77 -6.35
C ASP A 7 5.54 6.23 -5.37
N GLU A 8 4.65 7.09 -5.87
CA GLU A 8 3.59 7.73 -5.09
C GLU A 8 2.21 7.07 -5.34
N ILE A 9 2.18 5.79 -5.72
CA ILE A 9 0.96 5.07 -6.05
C ILE A 9 -0.06 4.98 -4.89
N HIS A 10 0.36 5.23 -3.66
CA HIS A 10 -0.49 5.23 -2.47
C HIS A 10 -0.77 6.64 -1.91
N CYS A 11 -0.39 7.69 -2.62
CA CYS A 11 -0.41 9.07 -2.11
C CYS A 11 -1.80 9.58 -1.67
N GLU A 12 -2.89 9.06 -2.24
CA GLU A 12 -4.25 9.42 -1.89
C GLU A 12 -4.79 8.67 -0.66
N LEU A 13 -4.13 7.56 -0.26
CA LEU A 13 -4.55 6.74 0.87
C LEU A 13 -3.89 7.23 2.15
N VAL A 14 -4.45 8.28 2.74
CA VAL A 14 -3.91 8.97 3.92
C VAL A 14 -4.91 8.89 5.06
N MET A 15 -4.44 8.47 6.23
CA MET A 15 -5.30 8.30 7.40
C MET A 15 -5.67 9.65 8.04
N PRO A 16 -6.83 9.76 8.72
CA PRO A 16 -7.26 10.98 9.39
C PRO A 16 -6.21 11.53 10.35
N GLY A 17 -5.91 12.83 10.22
CA GLY A 17 -4.90 13.53 11.03
C GLY A 17 -3.49 13.50 10.44
N PHE A 18 -3.25 12.78 9.35
CA PHE A 18 -1.98 12.75 8.64
C PHE A 18 -2.06 13.50 7.30
N ARG A 19 -0.92 13.82 6.75
CA ARG A 19 -0.80 14.53 5.47
C ARG A 19 0.30 13.90 4.64
N TYR A 20 -0.02 13.65 3.38
CA TYR A 20 0.97 13.25 2.39
C TYR A 20 1.77 14.45 1.88
N THR A 21 3.08 14.29 1.70
CA THR A 21 3.95 15.31 1.11
C THR A 21 4.60 14.73 -0.14
N PRO A 22 4.22 15.18 -1.36
CA PRO A 22 4.85 14.74 -2.60
C PRO A 22 6.35 15.09 -2.60
N PHE A 23 7.21 14.17 -3.03
CA PHE A 23 8.65 14.41 -3.05
C PHE A 23 9.02 15.63 -3.86
N ALA A 24 8.43 15.79 -5.05
CA ALA A 24 8.70 16.94 -5.93
C ALA A 24 8.24 18.29 -5.36
N SER A 25 7.42 18.31 -4.31
CA SER A 25 6.96 19.56 -3.66
C SER A 25 7.93 20.12 -2.62
N LEU A 26 8.97 19.38 -2.27
CA LEU A 26 9.93 19.79 -1.22
C LEU A 26 10.79 20.98 -1.65
N SER A 27 11.21 21.04 -2.91
CA SER A 27 11.88 22.19 -3.53
C SER A 27 11.93 22.07 -5.05
N GLU A 28 12.24 23.19 -5.75
CA GLU A 28 12.51 23.14 -7.19
C GLU A 28 13.68 22.21 -7.56
N GLU A 29 14.71 22.15 -6.73
CA GLU A 29 15.86 21.27 -6.95
C GLU A 29 15.42 19.81 -6.94
N PHE A 30 14.64 19.41 -5.94
CA PHE A 30 14.10 18.02 -5.86
C PHE A 30 13.14 17.74 -7.00
N ALA A 31 12.27 18.68 -7.39
CA ALA A 31 11.38 18.51 -8.53
C ALA A 31 12.15 18.25 -9.84
N ARG A 32 13.23 18.99 -10.09
CA ARG A 32 14.06 18.81 -11.29
C ARG A 32 14.86 17.51 -11.31
N ARG A 33 15.09 16.91 -10.13
CA ARG A 33 15.89 15.68 -9.95
C ARG A 33 15.03 14.48 -9.56
N SER A 34 13.74 14.53 -9.87
CA SER A 34 12.83 13.44 -9.57
C SER A 34 11.93 13.06 -10.72
N VAL A 35 11.51 11.82 -10.68
CA VAL A 35 10.42 11.25 -11.46
C VAL A 35 9.37 10.78 -10.48
N THR A 36 8.15 11.29 -10.59
CA THR A 36 7.02 10.85 -9.79
C THR A 36 6.16 9.88 -10.59
N CYS A 37 5.86 8.72 -10.02
CA CYS A 37 4.96 7.73 -10.57
C CYS A 37 3.69 7.67 -9.71
N ALA A 38 2.52 7.93 -10.30
CA ALA A 38 1.23 7.88 -9.64
C ALA A 38 0.19 7.14 -10.47
N SER A 39 -0.79 6.52 -9.82
CA SER A 39 -1.82 5.75 -10.50
C SER A 39 -3.10 5.68 -9.66
N PRO A 40 -4.29 5.71 -10.27
CA PRO A 40 -5.56 5.53 -9.58
C PRO A 40 -5.78 4.07 -9.11
N SER A 41 -4.88 3.16 -9.46
CA SER A 41 -5.07 1.72 -9.28
C SER A 41 -5.26 1.29 -7.83
N LYS A 42 -4.63 1.97 -6.86
CA LYS A 42 -4.74 1.63 -5.44
C LYS A 42 -5.89 2.36 -4.76
N ALA A 43 -5.99 3.67 -4.93
CA ALA A 43 -7.02 4.48 -4.31
C ALA A 43 -8.42 4.21 -4.87
N PHE A 44 -8.52 3.88 -6.16
CA PHE A 44 -9.80 3.67 -6.83
C PHE A 44 -10.05 2.22 -7.27
N ASN A 45 -9.23 1.28 -6.78
CA ASN A 45 -9.34 -0.15 -7.11
C ASN A 45 -9.34 -0.44 -8.62
N LEU A 46 -8.52 0.28 -9.39
CA LEU A 46 -8.44 0.21 -10.84
C LEU A 46 -7.20 -0.53 -11.35
N ALA A 47 -6.62 -1.43 -10.57
CA ALA A 47 -5.39 -2.13 -10.94
C ALA A 47 -5.50 -2.91 -12.28
N GLY A 48 -6.68 -3.46 -12.59
CA GLY A 48 -6.93 -4.19 -13.83
C GLY A 48 -6.93 -3.32 -15.09
N VAL A 49 -7.04 -1.99 -14.95
CA VAL A 49 -6.98 -1.04 -16.07
C VAL A 49 -5.55 -0.80 -16.56
N GLN A 50 -4.54 -1.04 -15.69
CA GLN A 50 -3.12 -0.96 -16.00
C GLN A 50 -2.70 0.41 -16.55
N VAL A 51 -3.01 1.48 -15.83
CA VAL A 51 -2.66 2.85 -16.18
C VAL A 51 -1.89 3.54 -15.07
N ALA A 52 -0.88 4.31 -15.43
CA ALA A 52 -0.13 5.15 -14.50
C ALA A 52 0.30 6.45 -15.19
N ASN A 53 0.58 7.47 -14.38
CA ASN A 53 1.15 8.73 -14.81
C ASN A 53 2.61 8.81 -14.37
N ILE A 54 3.46 9.32 -15.24
CA ILE A 54 4.86 9.60 -14.93
C ILE A 54 5.09 11.10 -15.10
N PHE A 55 5.50 11.75 -14.03
CA PHE A 55 5.74 13.19 -13.99
C PHE A 55 7.23 13.46 -13.80
N ALA A 56 7.77 14.44 -14.53
CA ALA A 56 9.11 14.97 -14.31
C ALA A 56 9.12 16.45 -14.69
N ALA A 57 9.66 17.32 -13.85
CA ALA A 57 9.77 18.75 -14.12
C ALA A 57 10.80 19.04 -15.23
N ASP A 58 11.90 18.28 -15.27
CA ASP A 58 12.94 18.39 -16.28
C ASP A 58 12.50 17.86 -17.65
N ALA A 59 12.58 18.68 -18.70
CA ALA A 59 12.14 18.31 -20.03
C ALA A 59 12.99 17.20 -20.66
N GLY A 60 14.31 17.24 -20.49
CA GLY A 60 15.21 16.23 -21.01
C GLY A 60 15.00 14.86 -20.35
N LEU A 61 14.61 14.87 -19.06
CA LEU A 61 14.25 13.66 -18.35
C LEU A 61 12.93 13.06 -18.91
N ARG A 62 11.91 13.90 -19.15
CA ARG A 62 10.65 13.47 -19.77
C ARG A 62 10.88 12.85 -21.17
N GLU A 63 11.69 13.49 -22.02
CA GLU A 63 12.01 12.98 -23.36
C GLU A 63 12.69 11.60 -23.30
N ARG A 64 13.65 11.43 -22.39
CA ARG A 64 14.34 10.14 -22.21
C ARG A 64 13.38 9.03 -21.74
N ILE A 65 12.47 9.36 -20.81
CA ILE A 65 11.45 8.42 -20.33
C ILE A 65 10.51 8.05 -21.48
N ALA A 66 9.96 9.04 -22.19
CA ALA A 66 9.04 8.81 -23.32
C ALA A 66 9.69 7.91 -24.38
N ARG A 67 10.95 8.20 -24.75
CA ARG A 67 11.70 7.36 -25.69
C ARG A 67 11.92 5.93 -25.19
N SER A 68 12.19 5.77 -23.90
CA SER A 68 12.36 4.44 -23.30
C SER A 68 11.06 3.63 -23.33
N LEU A 69 9.93 4.27 -23.03
CA LEU A 69 8.62 3.62 -23.13
C LEU A 69 8.26 3.22 -24.56
N GLU A 70 8.60 4.08 -25.54
CA GLU A 70 8.37 3.82 -26.96
C GLU A 70 9.21 2.63 -27.45
N ILE A 71 10.53 2.63 -27.18
CA ILE A 71 11.44 1.56 -27.59
C ILE A 71 11.03 0.20 -27.02
N ASN A 72 10.53 0.19 -25.79
CA ASN A 72 10.09 -1.03 -25.11
C ASN A 72 8.62 -1.38 -25.36
N GLU A 73 7.92 -0.61 -26.19
CA GLU A 73 6.47 -0.78 -26.49
C GLU A 73 5.59 -0.83 -25.25
N THR A 74 6.01 -0.20 -24.15
CA THR A 74 5.30 -0.18 -22.87
C THR A 74 4.39 1.06 -22.69
N GLY A 75 4.38 1.95 -23.68
CA GLY A 75 3.53 3.16 -23.68
C GLY A 75 2.09 2.93 -24.16
N MET A 76 1.79 1.74 -24.68
CA MET A 76 0.42 1.42 -25.10
C MET A 76 -0.46 1.10 -23.89
N ILE A 77 -1.58 1.81 -23.78
CA ILE A 77 -2.55 1.65 -22.70
C ILE A 77 -3.89 1.16 -23.25
N SER A 78 -4.71 0.55 -22.36
CA SER A 78 -6.06 0.14 -22.71
C SER A 78 -6.90 1.36 -23.19
N PRO A 79 -7.77 1.22 -24.19
CA PRO A 79 -8.68 2.30 -24.62
C PRO A 79 -9.55 2.85 -23.48
N PHE A 80 -9.87 2.04 -22.48
CA PHE A 80 -10.65 2.45 -21.30
C PHE A 80 -9.82 3.13 -20.21
N ALA A 81 -8.48 3.09 -20.33
CA ALA A 81 -7.59 3.54 -19.27
C ALA A 81 -7.68 5.05 -19.04
N ILE A 82 -7.75 5.83 -20.12
CA ILE A 82 -7.82 7.30 -20.05
C ILE A 82 -9.14 7.71 -19.41
N GLU A 83 -10.27 7.13 -19.84
CA GLU A 83 -11.58 7.43 -19.27
C GLU A 83 -11.67 7.05 -17.80
N ALA A 84 -11.19 5.86 -17.44
CA ALA A 84 -11.20 5.41 -16.06
C ALA A 84 -10.31 6.29 -15.15
N LEU A 85 -9.13 6.67 -15.61
CA LEU A 85 -8.22 7.55 -14.88
C LEU A 85 -8.83 8.95 -14.73
N THR A 86 -9.41 9.50 -15.81
CA THR A 86 -10.04 10.81 -15.80
C THR A 86 -11.21 10.83 -14.83
N ALA A 87 -12.14 9.86 -14.92
CA ALA A 87 -13.28 9.77 -14.02
C ALA A 87 -12.86 9.62 -12.55
N ALA A 88 -11.83 8.79 -12.27
CA ALA A 88 -11.32 8.61 -10.93
C ALA A 88 -10.83 9.93 -10.31
N TYR A 89 -10.07 10.72 -11.06
CA TYR A 89 -9.49 11.96 -10.53
C TYR A 89 -10.41 13.19 -10.63
N THR A 90 -11.44 13.19 -11.50
CA THR A 90 -12.40 14.30 -11.59
C THR A 90 -13.62 14.10 -10.70
N ASP A 91 -14.12 12.86 -10.61
CA ASP A 91 -15.40 12.56 -9.98
C ASP A 91 -15.27 11.66 -8.73
N GLY A 92 -14.09 11.13 -8.45
CA GLY A 92 -13.87 10.12 -7.42
C GLY A 92 -13.65 10.62 -6.00
N ALA A 93 -13.76 11.94 -5.72
CA ALA A 93 -13.44 12.52 -4.41
C ALA A 93 -14.26 11.90 -3.26
N GLU A 94 -15.59 11.81 -3.42
CA GLU A 94 -16.48 11.23 -2.41
C GLU A 94 -16.18 9.74 -2.14
N TRP A 95 -15.84 9.00 -3.20
CA TRP A 95 -15.38 7.61 -3.06
C TRP A 95 -14.12 7.52 -2.21
N LEU A 96 -13.13 8.36 -2.50
CA LEU A 96 -11.84 8.36 -1.81
C LEU A 96 -11.99 8.71 -0.34
N ASP A 97 -12.79 9.71 -0.02
CA ASP A 97 -13.07 10.11 1.37
C ASP A 97 -13.77 8.98 2.14
N ALA A 98 -14.78 8.36 1.52
CA ALA A 98 -15.46 7.21 2.11
C ALA A 98 -14.53 6.01 2.30
N LEU A 99 -13.65 5.73 1.33
CA LEU A 99 -12.66 4.67 1.42
C LEU A 99 -11.66 4.92 2.55
N ASN A 100 -11.08 6.11 2.64
CA ASN A 100 -10.13 6.46 3.69
C ASN A 100 -10.77 6.35 5.09
N GLY A 101 -12.01 6.80 5.25
CA GLY A 101 -12.79 6.61 6.48
C GLY A 101 -12.98 5.13 6.82
N TYR A 102 -13.36 4.32 5.84
CA TYR A 102 -13.58 2.88 6.03
C TYR A 102 -12.29 2.13 6.38
N LEU A 103 -11.18 2.48 5.73
CA LEU A 103 -9.86 1.91 6.02
C LEU A 103 -9.40 2.27 7.43
N TRP A 104 -9.62 3.51 7.85
CA TRP A 104 -9.32 3.95 9.21
C TRP A 104 -10.11 3.16 10.25
N GLU A 105 -11.41 2.98 10.05
CA GLU A 105 -12.25 2.16 10.92
C GLU A 105 -11.79 0.69 10.96
N ASN A 106 -11.34 0.12 9.83
CA ASN A 106 -10.76 -1.21 9.77
C ASN A 106 -9.45 -1.30 10.56
N TYR A 107 -8.60 -0.28 10.46
CA TYR A 107 -7.37 -0.21 11.26
C TYR A 107 -7.65 -0.14 12.75
N LEU A 108 -8.57 0.74 13.19
CA LEU A 108 -8.95 0.86 14.59
C LEU A 108 -9.48 -0.48 15.13
N PHE A 109 -10.34 -1.14 14.37
CA PHE A 109 -10.87 -2.46 14.72
C PHE A 109 -9.77 -3.50 14.88
N LEU A 110 -8.84 -3.58 13.92
CA LEU A 110 -7.71 -4.50 13.97
C LEU A 110 -6.80 -4.20 15.16
N ARG A 111 -6.43 -2.94 15.37
CA ARG A 111 -5.60 -2.50 16.50
C ARG A 111 -6.22 -2.89 17.84
N ASP A 112 -7.52 -2.62 18.01
CA ASP A 112 -8.25 -2.93 19.24
C ASP A 112 -8.41 -4.44 19.44
N TYR A 113 -8.54 -5.22 18.36
CA TYR A 113 -8.55 -6.67 18.41
C TYR A 113 -7.21 -7.23 18.92
N PHE A 114 -6.09 -6.74 18.36
CA PHE A 114 -4.76 -7.14 18.83
C PHE A 114 -4.53 -6.75 20.30
N ALA A 115 -4.86 -5.54 20.67
CA ALA A 115 -4.71 -5.08 22.07
C ALA A 115 -5.47 -5.97 23.07
N ARG A 116 -6.65 -6.45 22.71
CA ARG A 116 -7.49 -7.29 23.61
C ARG A 116 -7.12 -8.76 23.59
N HIS A 117 -6.72 -9.30 22.43
CA HIS A 117 -6.60 -10.75 22.24
C HIS A 117 -5.17 -11.22 22.00
N LEU A 118 -4.28 -10.33 21.56
CA LEU A 118 -2.92 -10.63 21.14
C LEU A 118 -1.95 -9.53 21.62
N PRO A 119 -1.99 -9.11 22.91
CA PRO A 119 -1.23 -7.97 23.39
C PRO A 119 0.28 -8.10 23.27
N GLN A 120 0.80 -9.32 23.14
CA GLN A 120 2.22 -9.61 22.90
C GLN A 120 2.68 -9.31 21.45
N PHE A 121 1.75 -9.03 20.54
CA PHE A 121 2.00 -8.76 19.13
C PHE A 121 1.53 -7.34 18.78
N PRO A 122 2.32 -6.30 19.05
CA PRO A 122 1.90 -4.92 18.81
C PRO A 122 1.73 -4.62 17.33
N VAL A 123 0.68 -3.87 17.02
CA VAL A 123 0.39 -3.33 15.69
C VAL A 123 1.05 -1.97 15.56
N LEU A 124 1.78 -1.74 14.46
CA LEU A 124 2.40 -0.46 14.19
C LEU A 124 1.37 0.62 13.82
N PRO A 125 1.65 1.90 14.14
CA PRO A 125 0.82 3.01 13.70
C PRO A 125 0.65 3.03 12.18
N LEU A 126 -0.57 3.33 11.71
CA LEU A 126 -0.90 3.47 10.30
C LEU A 126 -1.14 4.95 9.98
N GLU A 127 -0.26 5.55 9.19
CA GLU A 127 -0.38 6.94 8.75
C GLU A 127 -0.97 7.04 7.33
N GLY A 128 -0.80 6.00 6.54
CA GLY A 128 -1.30 5.91 5.16
C GLY A 128 -1.33 4.47 4.67
N THR A 129 -1.83 4.28 3.48
CA THR A 129 -2.07 2.98 2.84
C THR A 129 -3.13 2.13 3.57
N TYR A 130 -3.31 0.90 3.12
CA TYR A 130 -4.14 -0.13 3.77
C TYR A 130 -3.31 -1.35 4.18
N LEU A 131 -2.00 -1.15 4.37
CA LEU A 131 -1.02 -2.21 4.63
C LEU A 131 -0.50 -2.07 6.06
N VAL A 132 -1.05 -2.85 6.96
CA VAL A 132 -0.76 -2.78 8.40
C VAL A 132 0.34 -3.77 8.76
N TRP A 133 1.29 -3.34 9.57
CA TRP A 133 2.36 -4.17 10.10
C TRP A 133 2.08 -4.58 11.54
N ALA A 134 2.28 -5.85 11.84
CA ALA A 134 2.24 -6.39 13.19
C ALA A 134 3.58 -7.02 13.56
N ASP A 135 4.08 -6.67 14.73
CA ASP A 135 5.29 -7.25 15.29
C ASP A 135 4.97 -8.62 15.91
N CYS A 136 5.44 -9.67 15.26
CA CYS A 136 5.22 -11.05 15.67
C CYS A 136 6.46 -11.74 16.24
N ARG A 137 7.51 -10.98 16.62
CA ARG A 137 8.76 -11.54 17.17
C ARG A 137 8.52 -12.37 18.42
N ALA A 138 7.50 -12.04 19.21
CA ALA A 138 7.11 -12.82 20.38
C ALA A 138 6.65 -14.25 20.07
N ALA A 139 6.35 -14.58 18.80
CA ALA A 139 6.01 -15.94 18.38
C ALA A 139 7.23 -16.90 18.37
N GLY A 140 8.47 -16.35 18.40
CA GLY A 140 9.68 -17.14 18.35
C GLY A 140 9.92 -17.88 17.01
N LEU A 141 9.20 -17.48 15.96
CA LEU A 141 9.29 -18.04 14.62
C LEU A 141 9.86 -16.98 13.66
N SER A 142 10.51 -17.43 12.59
CA SER A 142 10.79 -16.54 11.46
C SER A 142 9.50 -16.07 10.80
N SER A 143 9.55 -14.90 10.13
CA SER A 143 8.38 -14.37 9.38
C SER A 143 7.83 -15.39 8.39
N ASP A 144 8.71 -16.11 7.69
CA ASP A 144 8.32 -17.12 6.69
C ASP A 144 7.69 -18.36 7.34
N ALA A 145 8.24 -18.84 8.45
CA ALA A 145 7.69 -19.97 9.18
C ALA A 145 6.31 -19.62 9.75
N LEU A 146 6.16 -18.41 10.29
CA LEU A 146 4.90 -17.93 10.81
C LEU A 146 3.82 -17.80 9.71
N THR A 147 4.16 -17.18 8.59
CA THR A 147 3.19 -17.03 7.48
C THR A 147 2.82 -18.35 6.85
N ARG A 148 3.75 -19.30 6.78
CA ARG A 148 3.46 -20.67 6.36
C ARG A 148 2.48 -21.33 7.32
N ARG A 149 2.73 -21.26 8.62
CA ARG A 149 1.83 -21.80 9.65
C ARG A 149 0.45 -21.16 9.61
N LEU A 150 0.36 -19.84 9.43
CA LEU A 150 -0.91 -19.14 9.25
C LEU A 150 -1.69 -19.62 8.02
N LEU A 151 -0.99 -19.92 6.93
CA LEU A 151 -1.62 -20.46 5.72
C LEU A 151 -2.11 -21.90 5.93
N ASP A 152 -1.26 -22.76 6.47
CA ASP A 152 -1.54 -24.22 6.54
C ASP A 152 -2.60 -24.54 7.61
N GLU A 153 -2.48 -23.95 8.81
CA GLU A 153 -3.37 -24.22 9.95
C GLU A 153 -4.57 -23.24 10.00
N GLY A 154 -4.30 -21.96 9.67
CA GLY A 154 -5.29 -20.89 9.76
C GLY A 154 -6.09 -20.65 8.48
N ARG A 155 -5.65 -21.20 7.34
CA ARG A 155 -6.15 -20.81 6.01
C ARG A 155 -6.15 -19.30 5.82
N LEU A 156 -5.11 -18.65 6.33
CA LEU A 156 -4.94 -17.21 6.30
C LEU A 156 -3.63 -16.87 5.57
N HIS A 157 -3.76 -16.21 4.43
CA HIS A 157 -2.63 -15.71 3.67
C HIS A 157 -2.32 -14.27 4.06
N VAL A 158 -1.11 -14.02 4.56
CA VAL A 158 -0.54 -12.70 4.86
C VAL A 158 0.88 -12.62 4.31
N ASN A 159 1.42 -11.40 4.15
CA ASN A 159 2.77 -11.25 3.67
C ASN A 159 3.79 -11.41 4.79
N SER A 160 4.85 -12.18 4.51
CA SER A 160 6.03 -12.25 5.36
C SER A 160 6.79 -10.92 5.35
N GLY A 161 7.21 -10.45 6.51
CA GLY A 161 8.00 -9.23 6.61
C GLY A 161 9.39 -9.38 5.99
N SER A 162 9.98 -10.57 5.98
CA SER A 162 11.27 -10.87 5.34
C SER A 162 11.32 -10.50 3.86
N MET A 163 10.17 -10.54 3.15
CA MET A 163 10.06 -10.10 1.74
C MET A 163 10.46 -8.64 1.52
N TYR A 164 10.48 -7.82 2.57
CA TYR A 164 10.77 -6.39 2.53
C TYR A 164 12.15 -6.04 3.09
N GLY A 165 13.01 -7.05 3.23
CA GLY A 165 14.36 -6.92 3.73
C GLY A 165 14.54 -7.39 5.18
N ALA A 166 15.79 -7.41 5.64
CA ALA A 166 16.15 -7.96 6.95
C ALA A 166 15.45 -7.27 8.14
N ALA A 167 15.14 -5.96 8.01
CA ALA A 167 14.41 -5.22 9.04
C ALA A 167 12.96 -5.67 9.22
N GLY A 168 12.39 -6.34 8.23
CA GLY A 168 11.05 -6.91 8.29
C GLY A 168 10.96 -8.28 8.94
N GLU A 169 12.11 -8.87 9.33
CA GLU A 169 12.11 -10.17 9.98
C GLU A 169 11.39 -10.14 11.33
N GLY A 170 10.54 -11.13 11.58
CA GLY A 170 9.67 -11.20 12.75
C GLY A 170 8.35 -10.41 12.62
N PHE A 171 8.12 -9.75 11.48
CA PHE A 171 6.87 -9.02 11.20
C PHE A 171 6.00 -9.74 10.17
N ILE A 172 4.71 -9.45 10.23
CA ILE A 172 3.76 -9.78 9.16
C ILE A 172 3.08 -8.51 8.66
N ARG A 173 2.70 -8.50 7.38
CA ARG A 173 1.95 -7.40 6.78
C ARG A 173 0.55 -7.86 6.39
N LEU A 174 -0.46 -7.16 6.91
CA LEU A 174 -1.87 -7.43 6.68
C LEU A 174 -2.46 -6.37 5.74
N ASN A 175 -3.28 -6.80 4.79
CA ASN A 175 -4.09 -5.93 3.96
C ASN A 175 -5.48 -5.80 4.59
N ILE A 176 -5.88 -4.56 4.92
CA ILE A 176 -7.17 -4.25 5.56
C ILE A 176 -8.22 -3.69 4.58
N ALA A 177 -7.89 -3.59 3.28
CA ALA A 177 -8.82 -3.16 2.24
C ALA A 177 -9.79 -4.30 1.87
N CYS A 178 -10.59 -4.72 2.84
CA CYS A 178 -11.57 -5.76 2.68
C CYS A 178 -12.81 -5.48 3.57
N PRO A 179 -13.95 -6.15 3.31
CA PRO A 179 -15.12 -6.04 4.17
C PRO A 179 -14.80 -6.38 5.63
N ARG A 180 -15.37 -5.62 6.57
CA ARG A 180 -15.18 -5.80 8.02
C ARG A 180 -15.40 -7.25 8.48
N LYS A 181 -16.40 -7.94 7.92
CA LYS A 181 -16.66 -9.34 8.24
C LYS A 181 -15.45 -10.23 7.90
N LEU A 182 -14.87 -10.05 6.71
CA LEU A 182 -13.70 -10.81 6.28
C LEU A 182 -12.48 -10.51 7.15
N LEU A 183 -12.29 -9.24 7.52
CA LEU A 183 -11.23 -8.83 8.44
C LEU A 183 -11.39 -9.52 9.80
N ALA A 184 -12.59 -9.51 10.38
CA ALA A 184 -12.87 -10.16 11.65
C ALA A 184 -12.60 -11.67 11.62
N GLU A 185 -13.09 -12.37 10.59
CA GLU A 185 -12.81 -13.79 10.37
C GLU A 185 -11.31 -14.08 10.23
N GLY A 186 -10.58 -13.22 9.51
CA GLY A 186 -9.12 -13.32 9.37
C GLY A 186 -8.39 -13.17 10.71
N LEU A 187 -8.81 -12.21 11.52
CA LEU A 187 -8.23 -11.98 12.86
C LEU A 187 -8.52 -13.14 13.83
N ASP A 188 -9.69 -13.74 13.77
CA ASP A 188 -10.02 -14.92 14.59
C ASP A 188 -9.16 -16.13 14.20
N ARG A 189 -8.89 -16.31 12.90
CA ARG A 189 -8.00 -17.36 12.40
C ARG A 189 -6.55 -17.10 12.84
N LEU A 190 -6.09 -15.87 12.74
CA LEU A 190 -4.77 -15.44 13.18
C LEU A 190 -4.59 -15.69 14.69
N LYS A 191 -5.55 -15.26 15.51
CA LYS A 191 -5.54 -15.50 16.95
C LYS A 191 -5.41 -16.98 17.26
N ARG A 192 -6.24 -17.83 16.66
CA ARG A 192 -6.22 -19.28 16.91
C ARG A 192 -4.84 -19.88 16.68
N VAL A 193 -4.15 -19.49 15.60
CA VAL A 193 -2.82 -20.02 15.28
C VAL A 193 -1.74 -19.47 16.20
N LEU A 194 -1.84 -18.22 16.63
CA LEU A 194 -0.84 -17.56 17.49
C LEU A 194 -0.97 -17.93 18.98
N THR A 195 -2.12 -18.49 19.39
CA THR A 195 -2.38 -18.87 20.79
C THR A 195 -2.33 -20.37 21.05
N THR A 196 -2.10 -21.17 20.00
CA THR A 196 -1.83 -22.61 20.08
C THR A 196 -0.34 -22.88 20.12
#